data_0cfa5040f5a9e0dcd910b7cc5bcd193b
#
_entry.id   0cfa5040f5a9e0dcd910b7cc5bcd193b
#
_cell.length_a   1.000
_cell.length_b   1.000
_cell.length_c   1.000
_cell.angle_alpha   90.00
_cell.angle_beta   90.00
_cell.angle_gamma   90.00
#
_symmetry.space_group_name_H-M   'P 1'
#
loop_
_entity.id
_entity.type
_entity.pdbx_description
1 polymer ?
#
loop_
_entity_poly.entity_id
_entity_poly.type
_entity_poly.pdbx_seq_one_letter_code
_entity_poly.pdbx_strand_id
1 'polypeptide(L)'
;MSSPASTRAVAPPPPLDQTTGKSLRQHPRSNRRAIILSIVAACIVACAAAVLLIRIWPFTERTVVEDLAEASDSAVTIRTSHRTYFPIPGCILEGVEFHHGNDNWNLITIDKLTIEGSYSGILRRRVPRVRIEGGHVFVPPFGSNVTFQTQHSKLVVDEIVANGTVEFTSNDPKGQSVRFEVSEALLHSVRWGSPLSYELKLHNPEPPGEITTRGKFGAWTTGHPGDTPISGEYTFDHADLSVYGGIAGMLSSKGKYDGVLKHIDIAGVTDIPDFEVKSGGHKVKLATQFSAFVDAIHGDTFLKSVDARFGQTSVIAAGSVAGTKGSKGKSALIDLTARRGRIEDILGLFVKDRRSPMSGEIALKAKAEIPPGKEPFLEKVKLQGAFGIDDGTFSKAETQKSVNELSAGARGEKMEDSETVLTGLKGQVAMKDGIATFSDLSFGVPGASAHMYGTYNILNHRIDFHGKMRVDTKISKTTTGVKALLLKAMDPFFRKNKKGEVVPVHITGTYEHPQFGLDLTKPKEQENK
;
A
#
# COMPACT_ATOMS: atom_id res chain seq x y z
N MET A 1 -4.66 43.80 63.48
CA MET A 1 -3.99 44.94 64.19
C MET A 1 -4.12 46.16 63.30
N SER A 2 -4.99 46.93 63.65
CA SER A 2 -5.04 48.32 64.10
C SER A 2 -5.28 49.33 62.97
N SER A 3 -6.52 49.72 62.91
CA SER A 3 -6.95 51.10 62.62
C SER A 3 -6.37 52.08 63.66
N PRO A 4 -6.34 53.40 63.47
CA PRO A 4 -7.52 54.25 63.46
C PRO A 4 -7.40 55.51 62.58
N ALA A 5 -8.46 56.09 62.13
CA ALA A 5 -9.41 57.00 62.69
C ALA A 5 -9.10 58.51 62.62
N SER A 6 -10.09 59.22 62.13
CA SER A 6 -10.60 60.50 62.63
C SER A 6 -9.93 61.80 62.18
N THR A 7 -10.53 62.89 61.72
CA THR A 7 -11.63 63.66 62.33
C THR A 7 -12.05 64.82 61.40
N ARG A 8 -13.27 65.01 61.15
CA ARG A 8 -14.22 66.11 61.21
C ARG A 8 -13.72 67.55 61.35
N ALA A 9 -14.17 68.44 60.51
CA ALA A 9 -14.61 69.79 60.93
C ALA A 9 -15.66 70.42 59.98
N VAL A 10 -16.58 71.13 60.58
CA VAL A 10 -17.90 71.59 60.21
C VAL A 10 -17.95 73.09 59.90
N ALA A 11 -18.65 73.47 58.82
CA ALA A 11 -19.50 74.64 58.52
C ALA A 11 -19.06 76.09 58.89
N PRO A 12 -19.66 77.19 58.34
CA PRO A 12 -21.06 77.48 58.13
C PRO A 12 -21.42 78.28 56.82
N PRO A 13 -22.74 78.56 56.59
CA PRO A 13 -23.31 79.21 55.40
C PRO A 13 -23.67 80.66 55.59
N PRO A 14 -24.54 81.31 54.79
CA PRO A 14 -24.55 81.80 53.42
C PRO A 14 -24.53 83.35 53.32
N PRO A 15 -24.89 84.05 52.26
CA PRO A 15 -26.29 84.49 52.08
C PRO A 15 -26.80 84.54 50.58
N LEU A 16 -28.07 84.56 50.49
CA LEU A 16 -28.95 84.81 49.34
C LEU A 16 -28.71 86.17 48.69
N ASP A 17 -28.74 86.19 47.36
CA ASP A 17 -29.36 87.31 46.69
C ASP A 17 -30.07 86.90 45.41
N GLN A 18 -31.26 87.45 45.23
CA GLN A 18 -32.21 87.17 44.17
C GLN A 18 -31.93 88.07 42.96
N THR A 19 -31.82 87.45 41.79
CA THR A 19 -32.22 88.19 40.59
C THR A 19 -32.87 87.23 39.59
N THR A 20 -34.13 87.44 39.38
CA THR A 20 -35.00 86.89 38.38
C THR A 20 -34.45 87.06 36.96
N GLY A 21 -34.08 85.94 36.33
CA GLY A 21 -33.83 85.90 34.89
C GLY A 21 -34.71 84.82 34.25
N LYS A 22 -35.73 85.24 33.53
CA LYS A 22 -36.54 84.39 32.68
C LYS A 22 -35.69 83.66 31.67
N SER A 23 -35.41 82.42 31.88
CA SER A 23 -34.85 81.55 30.82
C SER A 23 -35.99 81.09 29.90
N LEU A 24 -36.02 81.67 28.71
CA LEU A 24 -36.76 81.16 27.58
C LEU A 24 -36.41 79.70 27.33
N ARG A 25 -37.33 78.76 27.61
CA ARG A 25 -37.28 77.40 27.12
C ARG A 25 -37.28 77.44 25.61
N GLN A 26 -36.14 77.31 24.97
CA GLN A 26 -36.01 76.95 23.58
C GLN A 26 -36.45 75.49 23.47
N HIS A 27 -37.67 75.25 22.95
CA HIS A 27 -38.07 73.97 22.44
C HIS A 27 -37.07 73.56 21.33
N PRO A 28 -36.46 72.39 21.37
CA PRO A 28 -35.70 71.90 20.22
C PRO A 28 -36.72 71.73 19.08
N ARG A 29 -36.71 72.65 18.12
CA ARG A 29 -37.35 72.40 16.86
C ARG A 29 -36.89 71.10 16.31
N SER A 30 -37.72 70.07 16.38
CA SER A 30 -37.48 68.73 15.83
C SER A 30 -37.01 68.90 14.38
N ASN A 31 -35.72 68.60 14.17
CA ASN A 31 -35.09 68.50 12.84
C ASN A 31 -35.59 67.27 12.07
N ARG A 32 -36.93 66.97 12.17
CA ARG A 32 -37.52 65.84 11.45
C ARG A 32 -37.23 65.91 9.94
N ARG A 33 -37.15 67.12 9.35
CA ARG A 33 -36.76 67.31 7.94
C ARG A 33 -35.28 66.92 7.71
N ALA A 34 -34.39 67.30 8.60
CA ALA A 34 -32.99 66.96 8.50
C ALA A 34 -32.73 65.42 8.70
N ILE A 35 -33.49 64.81 9.63
CA ILE A 35 -33.44 63.33 9.85
C ILE A 35 -34.03 62.61 8.64
N ILE A 36 -35.17 63.08 8.07
CA ILE A 36 -35.74 62.48 6.87
C ILE A 36 -34.79 62.63 5.67
N LEU A 37 -34.18 63.79 5.48
CA LEU A 37 -33.22 64.06 4.42
C LEU A 37 -31.95 63.14 4.59
N SER A 38 -31.48 62.93 5.82
CA SER A 38 -30.36 62.04 6.09
C SER A 38 -30.70 60.57 5.81
N ILE A 39 -31.93 60.14 6.15
CA ILE A 39 -32.41 58.79 5.83
C ILE A 39 -32.55 58.60 4.32
N VAL A 40 -33.13 59.57 3.62
CA VAL A 40 -33.28 59.54 2.15
C VAL A 40 -31.89 59.52 1.47
N ALA A 41 -30.95 60.36 1.92
CA ALA A 41 -29.59 60.37 1.40
C ALA A 41 -28.89 59.02 1.67
N ALA A 42 -29.02 58.44 2.86
CA ALA A 42 -28.51 57.11 3.19
C ALA A 42 -29.14 56.01 2.32
N CYS A 43 -30.45 56.06 2.06
CA CYS A 43 -31.12 55.13 1.15
C CYS A 43 -30.64 55.28 -0.30
N ILE A 44 -30.42 56.51 -0.78
CA ILE A 44 -29.89 56.75 -2.14
C ILE A 44 -28.46 56.20 -2.25
N VAL A 45 -27.62 56.45 -1.26
CA VAL A 45 -26.26 55.92 -1.21
C VAL A 45 -26.26 54.39 -1.13
N ALA A 46 -27.15 53.81 -0.32
CA ALA A 46 -27.32 52.37 -0.23
C ALA A 46 -27.79 51.75 -1.56
N CYS A 47 -28.78 52.38 -2.20
CA CYS A 47 -29.26 51.98 -3.53
C CYS A 47 -28.17 52.11 -4.61
N ALA A 48 -27.42 53.22 -4.61
CA ALA A 48 -26.31 53.42 -5.53
C ALA A 48 -25.20 52.38 -5.31
N ALA A 49 -24.86 52.08 -4.04
CA ALA A 49 -23.91 51.03 -3.67
C ALA A 49 -24.41 49.65 -4.07
N ALA A 50 -25.72 49.36 -3.90
CA ALA A 50 -26.32 48.11 -4.32
C ALA A 50 -26.28 47.95 -5.85
N VAL A 51 -26.61 48.99 -6.60
CA VAL A 51 -26.55 49.01 -8.08
C VAL A 51 -25.10 48.84 -8.55
N LEU A 52 -24.15 49.49 -7.88
CA LEU A 52 -22.71 49.35 -8.18
C LEU A 52 -22.22 47.93 -7.89
N LEU A 53 -22.61 47.35 -6.74
CA LEU A 53 -22.29 45.95 -6.38
C LEU A 53 -22.88 44.98 -7.41
N ILE A 54 -24.13 45.17 -7.86
CA ILE A 54 -24.74 44.31 -8.87
C ILE A 54 -24.01 44.44 -10.21
N ARG A 55 -23.50 45.62 -10.55
CA ARG A 55 -22.82 45.90 -11.83
C ARG A 55 -21.37 45.38 -11.84
N ILE A 56 -20.73 45.33 -10.68
CA ILE A 56 -19.34 44.85 -10.50
C ILE A 56 -19.32 43.39 -9.99
N TRP A 57 -20.50 42.74 -9.91
CA TRP A 57 -20.62 41.41 -9.32
C TRP A 57 -19.78 40.37 -10.07
N PRO A 58 -18.75 39.78 -9.45
CA PRO A 58 -17.82 38.87 -10.15
C PRO A 58 -18.41 37.47 -10.32
N PHE A 59 -19.46 37.12 -9.58
CA PHE A 59 -20.08 35.79 -9.64
C PHE A 59 -21.20 35.74 -10.69
N THR A 60 -20.97 36.33 -11.86
CA THR A 60 -21.84 36.13 -13.02
C THR A 60 -21.41 34.88 -13.75
N GLU A 61 -22.34 34.16 -14.37
CA GLU A 61 -22.04 32.96 -15.14
C GLU A 61 -20.88 33.19 -16.11
N ARG A 62 -20.93 34.23 -16.91
CA ARG A 62 -19.90 34.58 -17.86
C ARG A 62 -18.53 34.77 -17.20
N THR A 63 -18.44 35.55 -16.14
CA THR A 63 -17.18 35.83 -15.44
C THR A 63 -16.62 34.58 -14.80
N VAL A 64 -17.48 33.74 -14.18
CA VAL A 64 -17.04 32.49 -13.56
C VAL A 64 -16.58 31.47 -14.60
N VAL A 65 -17.27 31.37 -15.74
CA VAL A 65 -16.85 30.53 -16.86
C VAL A 65 -15.48 30.99 -17.40
N GLU A 66 -15.30 32.31 -17.62
CA GLU A 66 -14.05 32.89 -18.07
C GLU A 66 -12.90 32.62 -17.05
N ASP A 67 -13.14 32.82 -15.74
CA ASP A 67 -12.16 32.57 -14.67
C ASP A 67 -11.80 31.07 -14.55
N LEU A 68 -12.80 30.17 -14.66
CA LEU A 68 -12.58 28.72 -14.63
C LEU A 68 -11.83 28.25 -15.88
N ALA A 69 -12.21 28.76 -17.05
CA ALA A 69 -11.54 28.45 -18.32
C ALA A 69 -10.09 28.94 -18.31
N GLU A 70 -9.83 30.16 -17.81
CA GLU A 70 -8.46 30.69 -17.66
C GLU A 70 -7.63 29.84 -16.69
N ALA A 71 -8.23 29.42 -15.55
CA ALA A 71 -7.52 28.65 -14.54
C ALA A 71 -7.17 27.22 -14.99
N SER A 72 -7.99 26.60 -15.85
CA SER A 72 -7.86 25.20 -16.26
C SER A 72 -7.35 25.02 -17.69
N ASP A 73 -7.18 26.10 -18.46
CA ASP A 73 -6.90 26.07 -19.90
C ASP A 73 -7.86 25.14 -20.68
N SER A 74 -9.14 25.18 -20.31
CA SER A 74 -10.20 24.32 -20.84
C SER A 74 -11.41 25.11 -21.23
N ALA A 75 -12.16 24.64 -22.21
CA ALA A 75 -13.50 25.18 -22.46
C ALA A 75 -14.43 24.69 -21.36
N VAL A 76 -15.15 25.61 -20.71
CA VAL A 76 -16.05 25.29 -19.59
C VAL A 76 -17.49 25.49 -20.03
N THR A 77 -18.34 24.49 -19.82
CA THR A 77 -19.79 24.55 -20.00
C THR A 77 -20.50 24.33 -18.67
N ILE A 78 -21.63 25.03 -18.50
CA ILE A 78 -22.43 24.98 -17.28
C ILE A 78 -23.89 24.79 -17.68
N ARG A 79 -24.58 23.85 -17.03
CA ARG A 79 -25.98 23.58 -17.30
C ARG A 79 -26.91 24.62 -16.67
N THR A 80 -26.69 24.91 -15.38
CA THR A 80 -27.48 25.93 -14.64
C THR A 80 -26.58 26.73 -13.72
N SER A 81 -26.92 28.01 -13.52
CA SER A 81 -26.21 28.89 -12.61
C SER A 81 -27.18 29.72 -11.75
N HIS A 82 -26.94 29.73 -10.44
CA HIS A 82 -27.69 30.48 -9.46
C HIS A 82 -26.78 31.42 -8.67
N ARG A 83 -27.08 32.73 -8.68
CA ARG A 83 -26.32 33.74 -7.94
C ARG A 83 -26.82 33.84 -6.51
N THR A 84 -25.91 33.94 -5.56
CA THR A 84 -26.18 34.18 -4.15
C THR A 84 -25.61 35.54 -3.76
N TYR A 85 -26.46 36.38 -3.14
CA TYR A 85 -26.04 37.73 -2.73
C TYR A 85 -25.89 37.83 -1.23
N PHE A 86 -26.81 37.26 -0.47
CA PHE A 86 -26.86 37.35 0.98
C PHE A 86 -27.29 35.99 1.58
N PRO A 87 -26.75 35.53 2.75
CA PRO A 87 -25.75 36.20 3.59
C PRO A 87 -24.33 36.10 3.03
N ILE A 88 -24.04 35.10 2.19
CA ILE A 88 -22.73 34.83 1.60
C ILE A 88 -22.81 35.14 0.09
N PRO A 89 -22.02 36.11 -0.40
CA PRO A 89 -21.93 36.39 -1.83
C PRO A 89 -21.27 35.24 -2.57
N GLY A 90 -21.83 34.83 -3.71
CA GLY A 90 -21.27 33.71 -4.46
C GLY A 90 -22.14 33.24 -5.60
N CYS A 91 -21.96 31.99 -5.99
CA CYS A 91 -22.82 31.32 -6.96
C CYS A 91 -22.85 29.82 -6.75
N ILE A 92 -23.89 29.18 -7.23
CA ILE A 92 -24.06 27.74 -7.32
C ILE A 92 -24.17 27.38 -8.79
N LEU A 93 -23.35 26.47 -9.25
CA LEU A 93 -23.30 25.99 -10.63
C LEU A 93 -23.60 24.51 -10.62
N GLU A 94 -24.44 24.05 -11.56
CA GLU A 94 -24.75 22.61 -11.69
C GLU A 94 -24.40 22.12 -13.09
N GLY A 95 -23.87 20.92 -13.17
CA GLY A 95 -23.46 20.28 -14.40
C GLY A 95 -22.34 21.07 -15.08
N VAL A 96 -21.22 21.24 -14.36
CA VAL A 96 -20.03 21.93 -14.89
C VAL A 96 -19.14 20.90 -15.57
N GLU A 97 -18.77 21.14 -16.82
CA GLU A 97 -17.92 20.27 -17.61
C GLU A 97 -16.73 21.05 -18.16
N PHE A 98 -15.54 20.48 -18.03
CA PHE A 98 -14.29 21.03 -18.53
C PHE A 98 -13.83 20.19 -19.72
N HIS A 99 -13.86 20.81 -20.90
CA HIS A 99 -13.46 20.19 -22.16
C HIS A 99 -12.07 20.64 -22.54
N HIS A 100 -11.17 19.70 -22.77
CA HIS A 100 -9.79 20.01 -23.13
C HIS A 100 -9.43 19.48 -24.54
N GLY A 101 -8.76 20.32 -25.33
CA GLY A 101 -8.28 19.97 -26.66
C GLY A 101 -9.38 19.90 -27.72
N ASN A 102 -8.97 19.50 -28.93
CA ASN A 102 -9.86 19.43 -30.11
C ASN A 102 -10.82 18.22 -30.07
N ASP A 103 -10.55 17.22 -29.22
CA ASP A 103 -11.27 15.95 -29.19
C ASP A 103 -12.46 15.96 -28.21
N ASN A 104 -12.80 17.11 -27.63
CA ASN A 104 -13.93 17.29 -26.73
C ASN A 104 -13.95 16.33 -25.53
N TRP A 105 -12.77 16.01 -24.99
CA TRP A 105 -12.65 15.15 -23.82
C TRP A 105 -13.03 15.90 -22.54
N ASN A 106 -13.96 15.32 -21.78
CA ASN A 106 -14.34 15.83 -20.47
C ASN A 106 -13.31 15.40 -19.44
N LEU A 107 -12.30 16.25 -19.17
CA LEU A 107 -11.29 15.95 -18.15
C LEU A 107 -11.85 16.05 -16.73
N ILE A 108 -12.76 16.97 -16.50
CA ILE A 108 -13.40 17.17 -15.21
C ILE A 108 -14.89 17.39 -15.44
N THR A 109 -15.72 16.67 -14.72
CA THR A 109 -17.15 16.94 -14.62
C THR A 109 -17.50 17.12 -13.15
N ILE A 110 -18.41 18.06 -12.86
CA ILE A 110 -18.82 18.39 -11.50
C ILE A 110 -20.35 18.49 -11.49
N ASP A 111 -20.99 17.70 -10.63
CA ASP A 111 -22.45 17.76 -10.50
C ASP A 111 -22.88 19.09 -9.93
N LYS A 112 -22.22 19.55 -8.86
CA LYS A 112 -22.53 20.82 -8.21
C LYS A 112 -21.27 21.50 -7.69
N LEU A 113 -21.06 22.73 -8.12
CA LEU A 113 -19.98 23.60 -7.69
C LEU A 113 -20.56 24.81 -6.96
N THR A 114 -20.22 24.99 -5.69
CA THR A 114 -20.64 26.14 -4.89
C THR A 114 -19.42 27.01 -4.59
N ILE A 115 -19.48 28.27 -5.03
CA ILE A 115 -18.45 29.27 -4.75
C ILE A 115 -18.96 30.18 -3.64
N GLU A 116 -18.32 30.09 -2.47
CA GLU A 116 -18.62 30.93 -1.30
C GLU A 116 -17.60 32.08 -1.25
N GLY A 117 -18.05 33.26 -1.66
CA GLY A 117 -17.23 34.48 -1.66
C GLY A 117 -17.28 35.23 -0.34
N SER A 118 -16.66 36.41 -0.32
CA SER A 118 -16.81 37.39 0.73
C SER A 118 -16.79 38.81 0.12
N TYR A 119 -17.50 39.76 0.73
CA TYR A 119 -17.55 41.15 0.22
C TYR A 119 -16.16 41.79 0.18
N SER A 120 -15.30 41.50 1.17
CA SER A 120 -13.89 41.94 1.17
C SER A 120 -13.04 41.19 0.16
N GLY A 121 -13.33 39.91 -0.09
CA GLY A 121 -12.64 39.05 -1.05
C GLY A 121 -12.89 39.47 -2.50
N ILE A 122 -14.06 39.98 -2.82
CA ILE A 122 -14.40 40.50 -4.15
C ILE A 122 -13.38 41.57 -4.61
N LEU A 123 -12.99 42.47 -3.69
CA LEU A 123 -12.01 43.52 -3.98
C LEU A 123 -10.57 42.97 -4.10
N ARG A 124 -10.28 41.83 -3.50
CA ARG A 124 -8.95 41.23 -3.42
C ARG A 124 -8.76 40.04 -4.34
N ARG A 125 -9.76 39.69 -5.14
CA ARG A 125 -9.79 38.46 -5.96
C ARG A 125 -9.48 37.20 -5.16
N ARG A 126 -10.09 37.08 -3.97
CA ARG A 126 -9.92 35.98 -3.03
C ARG A 126 -11.26 35.34 -2.71
N VAL A 127 -11.34 34.04 -2.92
CA VAL A 127 -12.51 33.20 -2.63
C VAL A 127 -12.20 32.39 -1.35
N PRO A 128 -12.94 32.61 -0.26
CA PRO A 128 -12.72 31.87 0.99
C PRO A 128 -12.92 30.38 0.83
N ARG A 129 -13.98 29.95 0.13
CA ARG A 129 -14.29 28.53 -0.01
C ARG A 129 -14.96 28.19 -1.33
N VAL A 130 -14.57 27.02 -1.84
CA VAL A 130 -15.22 26.35 -2.98
C VAL A 130 -15.63 24.96 -2.53
N ARG A 131 -16.89 24.56 -2.80
CA ARG A 131 -17.39 23.21 -2.57
C ARG A 131 -17.65 22.52 -3.89
N ILE A 132 -17.18 21.30 -4.02
CA ILE A 132 -17.37 20.44 -5.18
C ILE A 132 -18.07 19.16 -4.71
N GLU A 133 -19.27 18.95 -5.21
CA GLU A 133 -20.07 17.76 -4.93
C GLU A 133 -20.20 16.95 -6.24
N GLY A 134 -19.88 15.65 -6.18
CA GLY A 134 -19.94 14.76 -7.34
C GLY A 134 -18.91 15.11 -8.40
N GLY A 135 -17.68 15.45 -7.98
CA GLY A 135 -16.58 15.69 -8.92
C GLY A 135 -16.12 14.38 -9.56
N HIS A 136 -15.90 14.40 -10.88
CA HIS A 136 -15.24 13.30 -11.59
C HIS A 136 -14.05 13.83 -12.36
N VAL A 137 -12.87 13.36 -12.01
CA VAL A 137 -11.61 13.78 -12.63
C VAL A 137 -11.06 12.63 -13.46
N PHE A 138 -10.95 12.86 -14.75
CA PHE A 138 -10.32 11.96 -15.69
C PHE A 138 -8.84 12.32 -15.84
N VAL A 139 -7.93 11.44 -15.43
CA VAL A 139 -6.49 11.62 -15.62
C VAL A 139 -6.09 10.85 -16.88
N PRO A 140 -5.78 11.56 -17.98
CA PRO A 140 -5.35 10.92 -19.22
C PRO A 140 -4.00 10.24 -19.04
N PRO A 141 -3.65 9.29 -19.93
CA PRO A 141 -2.36 8.64 -19.88
C PRO A 141 -1.22 9.67 -20.00
N PHE A 142 -0.23 9.56 -19.12
CA PHE A 142 0.95 10.42 -19.19
C PHE A 142 1.69 10.26 -20.51
N GLY A 143 2.04 11.38 -21.13
CA GLY A 143 2.65 11.40 -22.47
C GLY A 143 1.64 11.43 -23.62
N SER A 144 0.33 11.45 -23.34
CA SER A 144 -0.69 11.79 -24.32
C SER A 144 -0.61 13.28 -24.67
N ASN A 145 -1.17 13.68 -25.82
CA ASN A 145 -1.27 15.09 -26.21
C ASN A 145 -2.25 15.89 -25.33
N VAL A 146 -2.96 15.20 -24.43
CA VAL A 146 -3.89 15.79 -23.48
C VAL A 146 -3.19 15.91 -22.14
N THR A 147 -2.77 17.12 -21.76
CA THR A 147 -2.15 17.39 -20.47
C THR A 147 -2.90 18.51 -19.78
N PHE A 148 -3.06 18.40 -18.45
CA PHE A 148 -3.55 19.53 -17.66
C PHE A 148 -2.56 20.69 -17.80
N GLN A 149 -3.01 21.77 -18.40
CA GLN A 149 -2.29 23.02 -18.45
C GLN A 149 -2.98 23.99 -17.51
N THR A 150 -2.21 24.74 -16.76
CA THR A 150 -2.74 25.81 -15.90
C THR A 150 -2.17 27.14 -16.38
N GLN A 151 -3.04 28.10 -16.67
CA GLN A 151 -2.63 29.44 -17.02
C GLN A 151 -2.48 30.33 -15.79
N HIS A 152 -1.86 31.48 -15.98
CA HIS A 152 -1.63 32.49 -14.96
C HIS A 152 -2.96 33.05 -14.42
N SER A 153 -3.54 32.43 -13.42
CA SER A 153 -4.70 32.98 -12.71
C SER A 153 -4.26 33.78 -11.49
N LYS A 154 -4.86 34.95 -11.31
CA LYS A 154 -4.69 35.79 -10.11
C LYS A 154 -5.65 35.43 -8.99
N LEU A 155 -6.50 34.44 -9.22
CA LEU A 155 -7.48 33.99 -8.25
C LEU A 155 -6.78 33.21 -7.13
N VAL A 156 -7.17 33.49 -5.89
CA VAL A 156 -6.74 32.75 -4.71
C VAL A 156 -7.95 32.12 -4.06
N VAL A 157 -7.94 30.81 -3.88
CA VAL A 157 -8.94 30.07 -3.13
C VAL A 157 -8.32 29.60 -1.82
N ASP A 158 -8.92 29.97 -0.70
CA ASP A 158 -8.38 29.63 0.62
C ASP A 158 -8.57 28.15 0.93
N GLU A 159 -9.76 27.63 0.63
CA GLU A 159 -10.15 26.26 0.90
C GLU A 159 -11.01 25.70 -0.23
N ILE A 160 -10.69 24.49 -0.70
CA ILE A 160 -11.57 23.69 -1.56
C ILE A 160 -11.96 22.44 -0.80
N VAL A 161 -13.27 22.21 -0.68
CA VAL A 161 -13.85 20.97 -0.12
C VAL A 161 -14.47 20.20 -1.27
N ALA A 162 -14.01 18.98 -1.51
CA ALA A 162 -14.48 18.19 -2.63
C ALA A 162 -14.78 16.75 -2.23
N ASN A 163 -15.72 16.13 -2.94
CA ASN A 163 -15.91 14.70 -3.00
C ASN A 163 -16.15 14.26 -4.45
N GLY A 164 -15.93 12.99 -4.73
CA GLY A 164 -16.12 12.49 -6.08
C GLY A 164 -15.21 11.31 -6.42
N THR A 165 -14.76 11.24 -7.65
CA THR A 165 -13.94 10.15 -8.15
C THR A 165 -12.77 10.66 -8.98
N VAL A 166 -11.65 9.94 -8.92
CA VAL A 166 -10.48 10.17 -9.78
C VAL A 166 -10.19 8.89 -10.54
N GLU A 167 -10.23 8.96 -11.84
CA GLU A 167 -10.03 7.82 -12.74
C GLU A 167 -8.75 8.01 -13.56
N PHE A 168 -7.81 7.09 -13.37
CA PHE A 168 -6.56 7.03 -14.13
C PHE A 168 -6.73 6.08 -15.32
N THR A 169 -6.61 6.58 -16.52
CA THR A 169 -6.67 5.77 -17.74
C THR A 169 -5.33 5.11 -18.02
N SER A 170 -5.39 3.85 -18.45
CA SER A 170 -4.19 3.10 -18.83
C SER A 170 -3.62 3.59 -20.16
N ASN A 171 -2.29 3.60 -20.28
CA ASN A 171 -1.58 3.77 -21.56
C ASN A 171 -1.81 2.60 -22.55
N ASP A 172 -2.24 1.44 -22.04
CA ASP A 172 -2.60 0.29 -22.86
C ASP A 172 -4.08 0.39 -23.25
N PRO A 173 -4.44 0.37 -24.54
CA PRO A 173 -5.84 0.38 -25.01
C PRO A 173 -6.69 -0.78 -24.45
N LYS A 174 -6.05 -1.85 -24.01
CA LYS A 174 -6.69 -3.00 -23.34
C LYS A 174 -6.57 -2.95 -21.83
N GLY A 175 -5.90 -1.94 -21.28
CA GLY A 175 -5.74 -1.74 -19.84
C GLY A 175 -7.06 -1.32 -19.19
N GLN A 176 -7.27 -1.73 -17.94
CA GLN A 176 -8.39 -1.22 -17.14
C GLN A 176 -7.97 0.11 -16.51
N SER A 177 -8.88 1.09 -16.54
CA SER A 177 -8.73 2.30 -15.75
C SER A 177 -8.82 1.97 -14.26
N VAL A 178 -8.08 2.73 -13.45
CA VAL A 178 -8.11 2.61 -11.99
C VAL A 178 -8.88 3.80 -11.43
N ARG A 179 -9.99 3.52 -10.74
CA ARG A 179 -10.89 4.52 -10.21
C ARG A 179 -10.82 4.57 -8.69
N PHE A 180 -10.44 5.71 -8.15
CA PHE A 180 -10.44 6.00 -6.72
C PHE A 180 -11.69 6.78 -6.36
N GLU A 181 -12.36 6.39 -5.28
CA GLU A 181 -13.49 7.14 -4.73
C GLU A 181 -12.97 8.05 -3.61
N VAL A 182 -13.10 9.36 -3.82
CA VAL A 182 -12.68 10.38 -2.87
C VAL A 182 -13.89 10.78 -2.04
N SER A 183 -13.94 10.33 -0.79
CA SER A 183 -15.01 10.68 0.13
C SER A 183 -14.88 12.11 0.65
N GLU A 184 -13.67 12.59 0.83
CA GLU A 184 -13.36 13.93 1.30
C GLU A 184 -12.00 14.38 0.77
N ALA A 185 -11.96 15.56 0.19
CA ALA A 185 -10.74 16.27 -0.18
C ALA A 185 -10.80 17.70 0.35
N LEU A 186 -9.81 18.08 1.14
CA LEU A 186 -9.60 19.44 1.63
C LEU A 186 -8.30 19.96 1.03
N LEU A 187 -8.39 21.03 0.22
CA LEU A 187 -7.22 21.69 -0.34
C LEU A 187 -7.13 23.10 0.21
N HIS A 188 -5.97 23.47 0.71
CA HIS A 188 -5.74 24.79 1.33
C HIS A 188 -4.77 25.63 0.52
N SER A 189 -5.05 26.95 0.48
CA SER A 189 -4.18 27.93 -0.16
C SER A 189 -3.95 27.67 -1.66
N VAL A 190 -5.01 27.33 -2.37
CA VAL A 190 -4.96 27.04 -3.80
C VAL A 190 -4.70 28.33 -4.59
N ARG A 191 -3.55 28.38 -5.21
CA ARG A 191 -3.04 29.52 -5.97
C ARG A 191 -2.15 29.04 -7.10
N TRP A 192 -2.26 29.69 -8.24
CA TRP A 192 -1.39 29.38 -9.37
C TRP A 192 0.09 29.52 -9.00
N GLY A 193 0.93 28.57 -9.47
CA GLY A 193 2.38 28.60 -9.29
C GLY A 193 2.85 28.46 -7.85
N SER A 194 1.99 28.05 -6.92
CA SER A 194 2.33 27.87 -5.50
C SER A 194 1.99 26.46 -5.02
N PRO A 195 2.72 25.92 -4.05
CA PRO A 195 2.34 24.67 -3.42
C PRO A 195 1.06 24.85 -2.61
N LEU A 196 0.23 23.82 -2.58
CA LEU A 196 -0.96 23.72 -1.74
C LEU A 196 -0.78 22.64 -0.67
N SER A 197 -1.51 22.76 0.43
CA SER A 197 -1.64 21.67 1.42
C SER A 197 -2.94 20.93 1.17
N TYR A 198 -2.93 19.63 1.40
CA TYR A 198 -4.11 18.80 1.22
C TYR A 198 -4.33 17.80 2.35
N GLU A 199 -5.58 17.44 2.55
CA GLU A 199 -6.03 16.31 3.34
C GLU A 199 -7.05 15.54 2.51
N LEU A 200 -6.83 14.23 2.34
CA LEU A 200 -7.66 13.37 1.50
C LEU A 200 -8.09 12.13 2.27
N LYS A 201 -9.34 11.74 2.07
CA LYS A 201 -9.86 10.42 2.42
C LYS A 201 -10.41 9.78 1.16
N LEU A 202 -9.90 8.61 0.83
CA LEU A 202 -10.29 7.93 -0.39
C LEU A 202 -10.34 6.41 -0.19
N HIS A 203 -11.21 5.79 -0.95
CA HIS A 203 -11.28 4.35 -1.06
C HIS A 203 -10.37 3.86 -2.19
N ASN A 204 -9.45 2.95 -1.85
CA ASN A 204 -8.57 2.30 -2.81
C ASN A 204 -9.30 1.10 -3.44
N PRO A 205 -9.32 0.95 -4.79
CA PRO A 205 -10.07 -0.13 -5.43
C PRO A 205 -9.38 -1.50 -5.34
N GLU A 206 -8.04 -1.55 -5.32
CA GLU A 206 -7.28 -2.82 -5.35
C GLU A 206 -5.91 -2.69 -4.65
N PRO A 207 -5.73 -3.28 -3.46
CA PRO A 207 -6.74 -3.94 -2.65
C PRO A 207 -7.74 -2.92 -2.07
N PRO A 208 -9.03 -3.29 -1.94
CA PRO A 208 -10.04 -2.37 -1.39
C PRO A 208 -9.73 -2.05 0.06
N GLY A 209 -9.80 -0.77 0.41
CA GLY A 209 -9.50 -0.26 1.75
C GLY A 209 -9.46 1.26 1.78
N GLU A 210 -9.34 1.82 2.98
CA GLU A 210 -9.44 3.26 3.21
C GLU A 210 -8.05 3.89 3.33
N ILE A 211 -7.78 4.91 2.50
CA ILE A 211 -6.57 5.70 2.59
C ILE A 211 -6.91 7.09 3.14
N THR A 212 -6.23 7.47 4.20
CA THR A 212 -6.20 8.86 4.67
C THR A 212 -4.79 9.41 4.46
N THR A 213 -4.68 10.55 3.82
CA THR A 213 -3.38 11.18 3.57
C THR A 213 -3.45 12.68 3.72
N ARG A 214 -2.38 13.27 4.22
CA ARG A 214 -2.21 14.71 4.32
C ARG A 214 -0.80 15.09 3.93
N GLY A 215 -0.67 16.23 3.26
CA GLY A 215 0.63 16.62 2.76
C GLY A 215 0.64 17.95 2.03
N LYS A 216 1.66 18.09 1.19
CA LYS A 216 1.84 19.23 0.30
C LYS A 216 2.01 18.73 -1.11
N PHE A 217 1.32 19.40 -2.02
CA PHE A 217 1.49 19.23 -3.44
C PHE A 217 2.14 20.52 -3.97
N GLY A 218 3.29 20.39 -4.59
CA GLY A 218 4.06 21.54 -5.05
C GLY A 218 3.39 22.28 -6.19
N ALA A 219 3.98 23.39 -6.59
CA ALA A 219 3.55 24.07 -7.78
C ALA A 219 3.57 23.11 -8.97
N TRP A 220 2.47 23.07 -9.73
CA TRP A 220 2.39 22.25 -10.93
C TRP A 220 3.46 22.63 -11.95
N THR A 221 4.26 21.68 -12.36
CA THR A 221 5.34 21.90 -13.33
C THR A 221 4.81 21.72 -14.75
N THR A 222 4.41 22.81 -15.39
CA THR A 222 3.90 22.81 -16.77
C THR A 222 4.95 22.25 -17.72
N GLY A 223 4.56 21.36 -18.64
CA GLY A 223 5.44 20.71 -19.60
C GLY A 223 6.18 19.46 -19.07
N HIS A 224 6.40 19.37 -17.75
CA HIS A 224 7.02 18.22 -17.08
C HIS A 224 6.24 17.83 -15.82
N PRO A 225 4.99 17.33 -15.92
CA PRO A 225 4.16 17.01 -14.75
C PRO A 225 4.83 16.06 -13.76
N GLY A 226 5.67 15.15 -14.27
CA GLY A 226 6.45 14.23 -13.45
C GLY A 226 7.43 14.89 -12.46
N ASP A 227 7.80 16.16 -12.70
CA ASP A 227 8.70 16.92 -11.83
C ASP A 227 7.96 17.72 -10.74
N THR A 228 6.61 17.60 -10.69
CA THR A 228 5.82 18.25 -9.64
C THR A 228 6.11 17.64 -8.28
N PRO A 229 6.52 18.45 -7.28
CA PRO A 229 6.84 17.95 -5.94
C PRO A 229 5.59 17.47 -5.20
N ILE A 230 5.76 16.41 -4.41
CA ILE A 230 4.74 15.90 -3.50
C ILE A 230 5.39 15.40 -2.22
N SER A 231 4.77 15.68 -1.07
CA SER A 231 5.22 15.12 0.21
C SER A 231 4.04 14.96 1.16
N GLY A 232 4.15 14.03 2.10
CA GLY A 232 3.10 13.84 3.08
C GLY A 232 3.27 12.57 3.90
N GLU A 233 2.20 12.25 4.61
CA GLU A 233 2.04 11.02 5.36
C GLU A 233 0.70 10.39 5.03
N TYR A 234 0.61 9.08 5.21
CA TYR A 234 -0.60 8.32 4.92
C TYR A 234 -0.86 7.24 5.97
N THR A 235 -2.11 6.87 6.10
CA THR A 235 -2.57 5.59 6.64
C THR A 235 -3.38 4.87 5.59
N PHE A 236 -3.26 3.57 5.53
CA PHE A 236 -4.04 2.70 4.69
C PHE A 236 -4.60 1.60 5.57
N ASP A 237 -5.90 1.61 5.78
CA ASP A 237 -6.57 0.77 6.75
C ASP A 237 -7.55 -0.18 6.06
N HIS A 238 -7.72 -1.37 6.65
CA HIS A 238 -8.67 -2.40 6.20
C HIS A 238 -8.46 -2.83 4.74
N ALA A 239 -7.22 -2.88 4.26
CA ALA A 239 -6.93 -3.31 2.91
C ALA A 239 -7.07 -4.84 2.80
N ASP A 240 -8.08 -5.30 2.05
CA ASP A 240 -8.38 -6.72 1.87
C ASP A 240 -7.50 -7.35 0.79
N LEU A 241 -6.52 -8.17 1.20
CA LEU A 241 -5.62 -8.86 0.28
C LEU A 241 -6.27 -10.03 -0.46
N SER A 242 -7.50 -10.44 -0.09
CA SER A 242 -8.17 -11.60 -0.69
C SER A 242 -8.46 -11.45 -2.18
N VAL A 243 -8.46 -10.22 -2.68
CA VAL A 243 -8.66 -9.89 -4.12
C VAL A 243 -7.54 -10.41 -5.01
N TYR A 244 -6.34 -10.63 -4.48
CA TYR A 244 -5.20 -11.11 -5.27
C TYR A 244 -5.20 -12.61 -5.56
N GLY A 245 -6.21 -13.35 -5.09
CA GLY A 245 -6.32 -14.80 -5.31
C GLY A 245 -5.12 -15.58 -4.73
N GLY A 246 -5.37 -16.48 -3.80
CA GLY A 246 -4.34 -17.32 -3.17
C GLY A 246 -3.68 -16.73 -1.92
N ILE A 247 -3.87 -15.45 -1.61
CA ILE A 247 -3.53 -14.86 -0.31
C ILE A 247 -4.76 -14.26 0.33
N ALA A 248 -4.71 -14.01 1.65
CA ALA A 248 -5.72 -13.29 2.40
C ALA A 248 -5.09 -12.58 3.59
N GLY A 249 -5.85 -11.68 4.19
CA GLY A 249 -5.50 -10.92 5.38
C GLY A 249 -5.91 -9.46 5.24
N MET A 250 -6.16 -8.83 6.37
CA MET A 250 -6.49 -7.42 6.46
C MET A 250 -5.22 -6.62 6.76
N LEU A 251 -4.78 -5.87 5.76
CA LEU A 251 -3.57 -5.07 5.84
C LEU A 251 -3.87 -3.69 6.37
N SER A 252 -3.05 -3.24 7.33
CA SER A 252 -2.95 -1.84 7.72
C SER A 252 -1.53 -1.34 7.50
N SER A 253 -1.39 -0.17 6.91
CA SER A 253 -0.09 0.45 6.62
C SER A 253 -0.09 1.92 7.01
N LYS A 254 1.06 2.42 7.42
CA LYS A 254 1.28 3.85 7.63
C LYS A 254 2.70 4.22 7.27
N GLY A 255 2.85 5.42 6.74
CA GLY A 255 4.17 5.86 6.29
C GLY A 255 4.21 7.32 5.88
N LYS A 256 5.36 7.69 5.34
CA LYS A 256 5.63 9.02 4.79
C LYS A 256 6.14 8.88 3.38
N TYR A 257 5.91 9.91 2.60
CA TYR A 257 6.40 10.01 1.23
C TYR A 257 6.91 11.41 0.93
N ASP A 258 7.91 11.49 0.05
CA ASP A 258 8.54 12.74 -0.38
C ASP A 258 9.19 12.55 -1.74
N GLY A 259 9.18 13.58 -2.57
CA GLY A 259 9.83 13.56 -3.88
C GLY A 259 9.06 14.30 -4.95
N VAL A 260 9.10 13.77 -6.15
CA VAL A 260 8.35 14.28 -7.32
C VAL A 260 7.52 13.15 -7.94
N LEU A 261 6.46 13.45 -8.67
CA LEU A 261 5.51 12.44 -9.19
C LEU A 261 6.16 11.28 -9.94
N LYS A 262 7.25 11.52 -10.68
CA LYS A 262 8.00 10.45 -11.36
C LYS A 262 8.90 9.64 -10.43
N HIS A 263 9.15 10.11 -9.21
CA HIS A 263 9.99 9.44 -8.22
C HIS A 263 9.62 9.88 -6.81
N ILE A 264 8.68 9.18 -6.21
CA ILE A 264 8.18 9.42 -4.85
C ILE A 264 8.84 8.39 -3.93
N ASP A 265 9.77 8.81 -3.10
CA ASP A 265 10.30 7.98 -2.02
C ASP A 265 9.24 7.77 -0.96
N ILE A 266 9.05 6.51 -0.56
CA ILE A 266 8.07 6.12 0.46
C ILE A 266 8.71 5.19 1.47
N ALA A 267 8.45 5.43 2.75
CA ALA A 267 8.88 4.56 3.83
C ALA A 267 7.76 4.40 4.85
N GLY A 268 7.60 3.19 5.36
CA GLY A 268 6.50 2.89 6.25
C GLY A 268 6.59 1.53 6.91
N VAL A 269 5.54 1.23 7.64
CA VAL A 269 5.32 -0.08 8.29
C VAL A 269 3.97 -0.62 7.88
N THR A 270 3.88 -1.94 7.83
CA THR A 270 2.64 -2.65 7.53
C THR A 270 2.41 -3.74 8.57
N ASP A 271 1.18 -3.92 9.01
CA ASP A 271 0.75 -5.00 9.90
C ASP A 271 -0.42 -5.76 9.26
N ILE A 272 -0.31 -7.07 9.22
CA ILE A 272 -1.33 -7.98 8.71
C ILE A 272 -1.48 -9.09 9.75
N PRO A 273 -2.42 -8.97 10.69
CA PRO A 273 -2.53 -9.89 11.82
C PRO A 273 -2.95 -11.30 11.43
N ASP A 274 -3.58 -11.45 10.28
CA ASP A 274 -4.22 -12.69 9.80
C ASP A 274 -3.78 -13.07 8.38
N PHE A 275 -2.53 -12.79 8.02
CA PHE A 275 -1.99 -13.17 6.72
C PHE A 275 -2.05 -14.67 6.50
N GLU A 276 -2.57 -15.10 5.36
CA GLU A 276 -2.76 -16.49 4.99
C GLU A 276 -2.46 -16.71 3.50
N VAL A 277 -1.81 -17.84 3.19
CA VAL A 277 -1.74 -18.38 1.83
C VAL A 277 -2.84 -19.43 1.70
N LYS A 278 -3.92 -19.11 0.97
CA LYS A 278 -5.20 -19.86 0.95
C LYS A 278 -5.08 -21.33 0.54
N SER A 279 -4.05 -21.68 -0.21
CA SER A 279 -3.88 -23.03 -0.75
C SER A 279 -3.36 -24.06 0.26
N GLY A 280 -3.00 -23.66 1.47
CA GLY A 280 -2.49 -24.65 2.39
C GLY A 280 -1.85 -24.17 3.68
N GLY A 281 -1.87 -22.88 3.97
CA GLY A 281 -1.19 -22.34 5.14
C GLY A 281 -2.06 -22.09 6.37
N HIS A 282 -1.39 -21.68 7.43
CA HIS A 282 -2.00 -21.13 8.62
C HIS A 282 -2.01 -19.61 8.55
N LYS A 283 -2.96 -18.98 9.25
CA LYS A 283 -2.93 -17.55 9.50
C LYS A 283 -1.73 -17.21 10.37
N VAL A 284 -0.92 -16.27 9.89
CA VAL A 284 0.24 -15.77 10.62
C VAL A 284 0.16 -14.26 10.75
N LYS A 285 0.72 -13.72 11.83
CA LYS A 285 0.93 -12.29 11.91
C LYS A 285 2.14 -11.91 11.06
N LEU A 286 1.94 -11.09 10.03
CA LEU A 286 2.98 -10.56 9.16
C LEU A 286 3.15 -9.06 9.42
N ALA A 287 4.33 -8.66 9.86
CA ALA A 287 4.68 -7.26 10.03
C ALA A 287 5.82 -6.91 9.07
N THR A 288 5.75 -5.74 8.44
CA THR A 288 6.83 -5.27 7.57
C THR A 288 7.28 -3.86 7.91
N GLN A 289 8.55 -3.60 7.70
CA GLN A 289 9.10 -2.26 7.58
C GLN A 289 9.70 -2.12 6.19
N PHE A 290 9.30 -1.09 5.45
CA PHE A 290 9.72 -0.98 4.06
C PHE A 290 10.21 0.42 3.69
N SER A 291 11.04 0.44 2.65
CA SER A 291 11.46 1.60 1.91
C SER A 291 11.36 1.27 0.42
N ALA A 292 10.72 2.16 -0.32
CA ALA A 292 10.45 1.99 -1.74
C ALA A 292 10.47 3.34 -2.45
N PHE A 293 10.44 3.34 -3.77
CA PHE A 293 9.97 4.49 -4.51
C PHE A 293 8.88 4.10 -5.50
N VAL A 294 8.00 5.04 -5.77
CA VAL A 294 6.87 4.88 -6.68
C VAL A 294 7.01 5.88 -7.83
N ASP A 295 6.91 5.40 -9.03
CA ASP A 295 6.69 6.22 -10.22
C ASP A 295 5.17 6.37 -10.42
N ALA A 296 4.61 7.50 -10.00
CA ALA A 296 3.18 7.75 -10.14
C ALA A 296 2.76 7.97 -11.62
N ILE A 297 3.71 8.20 -12.53
CA ILE A 297 3.45 8.37 -13.96
C ILE A 297 3.07 7.03 -14.60
N HIS A 298 3.82 5.96 -14.29
CA HIS A 298 3.59 4.62 -14.81
C HIS A 298 2.90 3.70 -13.79
N GLY A 299 2.80 4.16 -12.54
CA GLY A 299 2.29 3.39 -11.43
C GLY A 299 3.22 2.26 -10.99
N ASP A 300 4.49 2.29 -11.34
CA ASP A 300 5.47 1.27 -10.99
C ASP A 300 6.04 1.49 -9.60
N THR A 301 6.28 0.39 -8.89
CA THR A 301 6.80 0.43 -7.52
C THR A 301 8.11 -0.34 -7.45
N PHE A 302 9.13 0.27 -6.86
CA PHE A 302 10.46 -0.31 -6.68
C PHE A 302 10.78 -0.40 -5.21
N LEU A 303 10.86 -1.64 -4.71
CA LEU A 303 11.16 -1.96 -3.33
C LEU A 303 12.66 -1.88 -3.10
N LYS A 304 13.14 -0.90 -2.35
CA LYS A 304 14.55 -0.77 -1.97
C LYS A 304 14.90 -1.79 -0.90
N SER A 305 14.04 -1.92 0.10
CA SER A 305 14.17 -2.91 1.17
C SER A 305 12.83 -3.09 1.86
N VAL A 306 12.45 -4.34 2.10
CA VAL A 306 11.31 -4.74 2.94
C VAL A 306 11.81 -5.74 3.95
N ASP A 307 11.80 -5.40 5.24
CA ASP A 307 12.03 -6.35 6.34
C ASP A 307 10.67 -6.93 6.76
N ALA A 308 10.40 -8.15 6.34
CA ALA A 308 9.16 -8.88 6.61
C ALA A 308 9.38 -9.86 7.75
N ARG A 309 8.54 -9.80 8.80
CA ARG A 309 8.65 -10.63 10.01
C ARG A 309 7.36 -11.39 10.28
N PHE A 310 7.51 -12.68 10.45
CA PHE A 310 6.45 -13.60 10.85
C PHE A 310 7.02 -14.73 11.71
N GLY A 311 6.33 -15.11 12.77
CA GLY A 311 6.87 -16.03 13.76
C GLY A 311 8.20 -15.51 14.34
N GLN A 312 9.24 -16.32 14.24
CA GLN A 312 10.62 -15.98 14.62
C GLN A 312 11.49 -15.66 13.39
N THR A 313 10.89 -15.64 12.20
CA THR A 313 11.59 -15.48 10.92
C THR A 313 11.54 -14.04 10.44
N SER A 314 12.69 -13.54 9.97
CA SER A 314 12.82 -12.28 9.22
C SER A 314 13.33 -12.57 7.82
N VAL A 315 12.62 -12.01 6.83
CA VAL A 315 12.97 -12.09 5.41
C VAL A 315 13.15 -10.67 4.87
N ILE A 316 14.30 -10.41 4.30
CA ILE A 316 14.55 -9.17 3.58
C ILE A 316 14.19 -9.38 2.12
N ALA A 317 13.30 -8.52 1.63
CA ALA A 317 12.89 -8.51 0.23
C ALA A 317 13.30 -7.19 -0.44
N ALA A 318 13.66 -7.25 -1.72
CA ALA A 318 13.90 -6.10 -2.57
C ALA A 318 13.46 -6.45 -3.99
N GLY A 319 13.09 -5.45 -4.80
CA GLY A 319 12.66 -5.75 -6.17
C GLY A 319 11.73 -4.72 -6.76
N SER A 320 10.82 -5.15 -7.63
CA SER A 320 9.89 -4.24 -8.31
C SER A 320 8.54 -4.88 -8.60
N VAL A 321 7.52 -4.04 -8.67
CA VAL A 321 6.20 -4.35 -9.22
C VAL A 321 5.97 -3.37 -10.35
N ALA A 322 6.16 -3.82 -11.59
CA ALA A 322 6.19 -2.94 -12.75
C ALA A 322 5.47 -3.57 -13.95
N GLY A 323 4.96 -2.70 -14.83
CA GLY A 323 4.38 -3.11 -16.10
C GLY A 323 5.47 -3.60 -17.07
N THR A 324 5.16 -4.66 -17.81
CA THR A 324 6.01 -5.13 -18.91
C THR A 324 5.40 -4.70 -20.24
N LYS A 325 6.19 -4.09 -21.12
CA LYS A 325 5.71 -3.62 -22.42
C LYS A 325 5.06 -4.75 -23.21
N GLY A 326 3.78 -4.57 -23.58
CA GLY A 326 2.99 -5.55 -24.31
C GLY A 326 2.30 -6.62 -23.46
N SER A 327 2.46 -6.59 -22.14
CA SER A 327 1.76 -7.45 -21.18
C SER A 327 0.63 -6.69 -20.51
N LYS A 328 -0.51 -7.35 -20.29
CA LYS A 328 -1.59 -6.81 -19.47
C LYS A 328 -1.27 -7.03 -17.99
N GLY A 329 -1.26 -5.95 -17.21
CA GLY A 329 -1.00 -5.98 -15.77
C GLY A 329 0.49 -5.84 -15.41
N LYS A 330 0.80 -5.97 -14.13
CA LYS A 330 2.15 -5.79 -13.57
C LYS A 330 2.74 -7.10 -13.09
N SER A 331 4.02 -7.30 -13.34
CA SER A 331 4.81 -8.41 -12.79
C SER A 331 5.54 -7.96 -11.54
N ALA A 332 5.59 -8.82 -10.52
CA ALA A 332 6.47 -8.62 -9.39
C ALA A 332 7.74 -9.47 -9.55
N LEU A 333 8.90 -8.82 -9.43
CA LEU A 333 10.22 -9.45 -9.41
C LEU A 333 10.86 -9.15 -8.07
N ILE A 334 11.03 -10.17 -7.22
CA ILE A 334 11.41 -10.00 -5.82
C ILE A 334 12.63 -10.87 -5.50
N ASP A 335 13.69 -10.26 -5.03
CA ASP A 335 14.82 -10.93 -4.40
C ASP A 335 14.52 -11.12 -2.90
N LEU A 336 14.63 -12.34 -2.40
CA LEU A 336 14.35 -12.74 -1.04
C LEU A 336 15.62 -13.23 -0.35
N THR A 337 15.84 -12.81 0.88
CA THR A 337 16.96 -13.29 1.70
C THR A 337 16.52 -13.47 3.15
N ALA A 338 16.62 -14.68 3.67
CA ALA A 338 16.57 -14.99 5.09
C ALA A 338 17.94 -15.51 5.52
N ARG A 339 18.57 -14.90 6.51
CA ARG A 339 19.89 -15.33 7.01
C ARG A 339 19.76 -16.30 8.17
N ARG A 340 18.80 -16.05 9.03
CA ARG A 340 18.45 -16.86 10.20
C ARG A 340 16.94 -16.82 10.33
N GLY A 341 16.27 -17.84 9.86
CA GLY A 341 14.85 -18.03 9.99
C GLY A 341 14.56 -19.38 10.60
N ARG A 342 13.30 -19.66 10.84
CA ARG A 342 12.80 -20.95 11.27
C ARG A 342 12.07 -21.60 10.11
N ILE A 343 12.49 -22.80 9.71
CA ILE A 343 11.84 -23.51 8.60
C ILE A 343 10.36 -23.79 8.92
N GLU A 344 10.03 -24.01 10.18
CA GLU A 344 8.65 -24.21 10.62
C GLU A 344 7.76 -23.00 10.35
N ASP A 345 8.25 -21.77 10.46
CA ASP A 345 7.51 -20.56 10.14
C ASP A 345 7.22 -20.49 8.64
N ILE A 346 8.24 -20.82 7.81
CA ILE A 346 8.08 -20.81 6.36
C ILE A 346 7.11 -21.90 5.91
N LEU A 347 7.26 -23.11 6.41
CA LEU A 347 6.37 -24.23 6.08
C LEU A 347 4.94 -23.98 6.58
N GLY A 348 4.77 -23.30 7.71
CA GLY A 348 3.46 -22.91 8.23
C GLY A 348 2.65 -22.03 7.27
N LEU A 349 3.30 -21.32 6.32
CA LEU A 349 2.62 -20.57 5.26
C LEU A 349 2.01 -21.47 4.18
N PHE A 350 2.46 -22.73 4.05
CA PHE A 350 2.10 -23.59 2.91
C PHE A 350 1.50 -24.95 3.32
N VAL A 351 1.58 -25.34 4.59
CA VAL A 351 1.16 -26.65 5.08
C VAL A 351 0.00 -26.52 6.06
N LYS A 352 -1.10 -27.26 5.81
CA LYS A 352 -2.34 -27.27 6.65
C LYS A 352 -2.17 -27.99 7.97
N ASP A 353 -1.18 -28.87 8.09
CA ASP A 353 -0.97 -29.66 9.29
C ASP A 353 -0.69 -28.75 10.49
N ARG A 354 -1.32 -29.05 11.63
CA ARG A 354 -1.24 -28.27 12.87
C ARG A 354 0.20 -28.11 13.38
N ARG A 355 1.09 -29.01 12.99
CA ARG A 355 2.54 -28.93 13.26
C ARG A 355 3.28 -28.88 11.93
N SER A 356 4.23 -27.97 11.83
CA SER A 356 5.14 -27.94 10.70
C SER A 356 5.82 -29.30 10.53
N PRO A 357 6.00 -29.79 9.30
CA PRO A 357 6.66 -31.10 9.04
C PRO A 357 8.09 -31.19 9.55
N MET A 358 8.77 -30.07 9.61
CA MET A 358 10.17 -29.96 10.02
C MET A 358 10.37 -28.71 10.85
N SER A 359 11.34 -28.74 11.75
CA SER A 359 11.87 -27.58 12.47
C SER A 359 13.39 -27.51 12.29
N GLY A 360 13.94 -26.29 12.40
CA GLY A 360 15.38 -26.03 12.25
C GLY A 360 15.65 -24.59 11.84
N GLU A 361 16.92 -24.18 11.92
CA GLU A 361 17.35 -22.86 11.44
C GLU A 361 17.50 -22.89 9.92
N ILE A 362 16.88 -21.94 9.20
CA ILE A 362 16.97 -21.85 7.74
C ILE A 362 17.67 -20.56 7.30
N ALA A 363 18.60 -20.72 6.35
CA ALA A 363 19.09 -19.65 5.50
C ALA A 363 18.56 -19.85 4.08
N LEU A 364 18.01 -18.76 3.48
CA LEU A 364 17.40 -18.80 2.15
C LEU A 364 17.85 -17.58 1.35
N LYS A 365 18.19 -17.79 0.08
CA LYS A 365 18.35 -16.75 -0.91
C LYS A 365 17.62 -17.16 -2.19
N ALA A 366 16.60 -16.41 -2.58
CA ALA A 366 15.76 -16.78 -3.71
C ALA A 366 15.35 -15.54 -4.51
N LYS A 367 15.00 -15.78 -5.77
CA LYS A 367 14.31 -14.83 -6.64
C LYS A 367 12.92 -15.36 -6.92
N ALA A 368 11.92 -14.51 -6.75
CA ALA A 368 10.54 -14.81 -7.06
C ALA A 368 10.06 -13.92 -8.21
N GLU A 369 9.38 -14.51 -9.16
CA GLU A 369 8.65 -13.82 -10.23
C GLU A 369 7.17 -14.17 -10.08
N ILE A 370 6.34 -13.13 -9.97
CA ILE A 370 4.89 -13.26 -9.90
C ILE A 370 4.33 -12.55 -11.13
N PRO A 371 3.99 -13.28 -12.20
CA PRO A 371 3.39 -12.68 -13.39
C PRO A 371 1.98 -12.16 -13.09
N PRO A 372 1.46 -11.21 -13.90
CA PRO A 372 0.07 -10.81 -13.84
C PRO A 372 -0.84 -11.99 -14.19
N GLY A 373 -2.08 -11.97 -13.68
CA GLY A 373 -3.07 -13.01 -13.99
C GLY A 373 -3.93 -13.30 -12.77
N LYS A 374 -5.04 -14.04 -13.04
CA LYS A 374 -6.02 -14.44 -12.02
C LYS A 374 -5.79 -15.86 -11.50
N GLU A 375 -4.79 -16.54 -12.01
CA GLU A 375 -4.42 -17.89 -11.60
C GLU A 375 -4.08 -17.90 -10.10
N PRO A 376 -4.32 -19.03 -9.40
CA PRO A 376 -3.95 -19.18 -8.00
C PRO A 376 -2.47 -18.83 -7.75
N PHE A 377 -2.17 -18.17 -6.65
CA PHE A 377 -0.82 -17.66 -6.34
C PHE A 377 0.26 -18.73 -6.46
N LEU A 378 0.04 -19.94 -5.93
CA LEU A 378 1.03 -21.02 -5.98
C LEU A 378 1.26 -21.60 -7.37
N GLU A 379 0.28 -21.49 -8.26
CA GLU A 379 0.41 -21.95 -9.65
C GLU A 379 1.17 -20.96 -10.51
N LYS A 380 1.00 -19.64 -10.29
CA LYS A 380 1.64 -18.61 -11.10
C LYS A 380 3.01 -18.18 -10.61
N VAL A 381 3.31 -18.32 -9.32
CA VAL A 381 4.61 -17.91 -8.78
C VAL A 381 5.72 -18.81 -9.29
N LYS A 382 6.79 -18.18 -9.80
CA LYS A 382 8.04 -18.84 -10.12
C LYS A 382 9.06 -18.43 -9.07
N LEU A 383 9.80 -19.39 -8.53
CA LEU A 383 10.84 -19.15 -7.54
C LEU A 383 12.08 -19.92 -7.91
N GLN A 384 13.23 -19.31 -7.76
CA GLN A 384 14.53 -19.97 -7.92
C GLN A 384 15.45 -19.51 -6.81
N GLY A 385 16.10 -20.46 -6.12
CA GLY A 385 16.96 -20.11 -5.01
C GLY A 385 17.76 -21.26 -4.44
N ALA A 386 18.57 -20.91 -3.45
CA ALA A 386 19.34 -21.84 -2.65
C ALA A 386 18.92 -21.71 -1.19
N PHE A 387 18.93 -22.81 -0.48
CA PHE A 387 18.62 -22.87 0.95
C PHE A 387 19.60 -23.77 1.70
N GLY A 388 19.69 -23.51 2.99
CA GLY A 388 20.37 -24.38 3.94
C GLY A 388 19.56 -24.45 5.22
N ILE A 389 19.45 -25.64 5.80
CA ILE A 389 18.76 -25.88 7.08
C ILE A 389 19.75 -26.57 8.00
N ASP A 390 19.98 -25.94 9.14
CA ASP A 390 20.81 -26.52 10.21
C ASP A 390 19.90 -27.00 11.34
N ASP A 391 20.37 -28.04 12.03
CA ASP A 391 19.66 -28.67 13.15
C ASP A 391 18.23 -29.11 12.80
N GLY A 392 18.05 -29.67 11.60
CA GLY A 392 16.77 -30.12 11.10
C GLY A 392 16.23 -31.34 11.85
N THR A 393 15.00 -31.25 12.38
CA THR A 393 14.27 -32.37 12.98
C THR A 393 12.88 -32.51 12.37
N PHE A 394 12.36 -33.74 12.29
CA PHE A 394 11.03 -34.00 11.77
C PHE A 394 10.00 -34.07 12.88
N SER A 395 8.87 -33.41 12.67
CA SER A 395 7.79 -33.39 13.66
C SER A 395 6.97 -34.68 13.72
N LYS A 396 6.95 -35.48 12.64
CA LYS A 396 6.29 -36.79 12.61
C LYS A 396 7.20 -37.82 13.27
N ALA A 397 6.72 -38.45 14.35
CA ALA A 397 7.47 -39.45 15.10
C ALA A 397 7.96 -40.61 14.23
N GLU A 398 7.15 -41.04 13.26
CA GLU A 398 7.53 -42.14 12.33
C GLU A 398 8.66 -41.71 11.40
N THR A 399 8.65 -40.52 10.86
CA THR A 399 9.71 -39.98 10.01
C THR A 399 10.98 -39.75 10.83
N GLN A 400 10.88 -39.16 12.00
CA GLN A 400 12.02 -38.97 12.90
C GLN A 400 12.61 -40.30 13.36
N LYS A 401 11.78 -41.29 13.67
CA LYS A 401 12.22 -42.65 13.98
C LYS A 401 12.97 -43.28 12.82
N SER A 402 12.51 -43.11 11.59
CA SER A 402 13.22 -43.62 10.40
C SER A 402 14.60 -42.97 10.22
N VAL A 403 14.72 -41.67 10.52
CA VAL A 403 16.02 -40.95 10.52
C VAL A 403 16.92 -41.44 11.63
N ASN A 404 16.42 -41.68 12.83
CA ASN A 404 17.15 -42.21 13.96
C ASN A 404 17.67 -43.65 13.66
N GLU A 405 16.82 -44.50 13.08
CA GLU A 405 17.17 -45.85 12.65
C GLU A 405 18.23 -45.83 11.55
N LEU A 406 18.14 -44.93 10.59
CA LEU A 406 19.15 -44.75 9.54
C LEU A 406 20.52 -44.40 10.16
N SER A 407 20.55 -43.42 11.06
CA SER A 407 21.76 -42.96 11.75
C SER A 407 22.39 -44.07 12.60
N ALA A 408 21.59 -44.74 13.44
CA ALA A 408 22.06 -45.84 14.28
C ALA A 408 22.58 -47.01 13.43
N GLY A 409 21.86 -47.36 12.36
CA GLY A 409 22.28 -48.37 11.40
C GLY A 409 23.59 -48.03 10.68
N ALA A 410 23.75 -46.75 10.30
CA ALA A 410 24.97 -46.26 9.65
C ALA A 410 26.18 -46.27 10.58
N ARG A 411 26.00 -46.12 11.89
CA ARG A 411 27.04 -46.20 12.92
C ARG A 411 27.27 -47.64 13.41
N GLY A 412 26.36 -48.57 13.10
CA GLY A 412 26.40 -49.93 13.63
C GLY A 412 26.02 -50.04 15.10
N GLU A 413 25.26 -49.08 15.64
CA GLU A 413 24.85 -48.98 17.02
C GLU A 413 23.37 -49.40 17.21
N LYS A 414 23.00 -49.73 18.44
CA LYS A 414 21.59 -49.90 18.78
C LYS A 414 20.92 -48.50 18.84
N MET A 415 19.67 -48.46 18.47
CA MET A 415 18.89 -47.22 18.53
C MET A 415 18.81 -46.72 19.98
N GLU A 416 19.33 -45.52 20.24
CA GLU A 416 19.14 -44.79 21.47
C GLU A 416 17.96 -43.81 21.29
N ASP A 417 17.29 -43.47 22.38
CA ASP A 417 16.13 -42.54 22.38
C ASP A 417 16.50 -41.06 22.08
N SER A 418 17.74 -40.80 21.64
CA SER A 418 18.18 -39.47 21.26
C SER A 418 17.67 -39.08 19.86
N GLU A 419 17.08 -37.91 19.73
CA GLU A 419 16.66 -37.37 18.43
C GLU A 419 17.90 -37.12 17.56
N THR A 420 17.93 -37.77 16.40
CA THR A 420 18.99 -37.54 15.39
C THR A 420 18.65 -36.29 14.59
N VAL A 421 19.54 -35.31 14.61
CA VAL A 421 19.42 -34.06 13.89
C VAL A 421 19.99 -34.23 12.49
N LEU A 422 19.28 -33.75 11.47
CA LEU A 422 19.81 -33.59 10.13
C LEU A 422 20.82 -32.44 10.13
N THR A 423 22.03 -32.73 9.65
CA THR A 423 23.07 -31.70 9.54
C THR A 423 23.32 -31.34 8.08
N GLY A 424 23.52 -30.03 7.83
CA GLY A 424 23.90 -29.51 6.53
C GLY A 424 22.91 -29.84 5.42
N LEU A 425 21.59 -29.87 5.72
CA LEU A 425 20.58 -29.99 4.69
C LEU A 425 20.59 -28.70 3.85
N LYS A 426 21.01 -28.83 2.61
CA LYS A 426 21.11 -27.71 1.68
C LYS A 426 20.81 -28.16 0.25
N GLY A 427 20.37 -27.20 -0.57
CA GLY A 427 20.09 -27.50 -1.96
C GLY A 427 19.66 -26.24 -2.73
N GLN A 428 19.42 -26.47 -4.01
CA GLN A 428 18.80 -25.49 -4.88
C GLN A 428 17.37 -25.92 -5.12
N VAL A 429 16.47 -24.94 -5.23
CA VAL A 429 15.05 -25.13 -5.52
C VAL A 429 14.63 -24.22 -6.65
N ALA A 430 13.90 -24.79 -7.62
CA ALA A 430 13.18 -24.04 -8.65
C ALA A 430 11.71 -24.44 -8.58
N MET A 431 10.82 -23.46 -8.41
CA MET A 431 9.38 -23.69 -8.34
C MET A 431 8.71 -23.06 -9.55
N LYS A 432 7.83 -23.83 -10.18
CA LYS A 432 6.99 -23.41 -11.28
C LYS A 432 5.75 -24.30 -11.33
N ASP A 433 4.60 -23.72 -11.64
CA ASP A 433 3.30 -24.42 -11.80
C ASP A 433 2.94 -25.29 -10.56
N GLY A 434 3.26 -24.80 -9.35
CA GLY A 434 3.05 -25.52 -8.10
C GLY A 434 4.00 -26.70 -7.85
N ILE A 435 5.01 -26.89 -8.68
CA ILE A 435 6.01 -27.97 -8.55
C ILE A 435 7.36 -27.37 -8.16
N ALA A 436 7.86 -27.75 -7.00
CA ALA A 436 9.21 -27.45 -6.55
C ALA A 436 10.16 -28.56 -7.02
N THR A 437 11.12 -28.20 -7.86
CA THR A 437 12.20 -29.08 -8.32
C THR A 437 13.46 -28.77 -7.52
N PHE A 438 14.03 -29.79 -6.90
CA PHE A 438 15.23 -29.69 -6.11
C PHE A 438 16.41 -30.29 -6.88
N SER A 439 17.53 -29.59 -6.93
CA SER A 439 18.80 -30.07 -7.42
C SER A 439 19.86 -29.89 -6.32
N ASP A 440 20.91 -30.71 -6.37
CA ASP A 440 22.00 -30.70 -5.40
C ASP A 440 21.55 -30.72 -3.93
N LEU A 441 20.43 -31.42 -3.64
CA LEU A 441 19.94 -31.61 -2.29
C LEU A 441 20.91 -32.53 -1.54
N SER A 442 21.57 -32.01 -0.53
CA SER A 442 22.50 -32.78 0.29
C SER A 442 22.16 -32.64 1.76
N PHE A 443 22.28 -33.71 2.50
CA PHE A 443 22.16 -33.74 3.96
C PHE A 443 23.00 -34.85 4.57
N GLY A 444 23.29 -34.71 5.84
CA GLY A 444 23.97 -35.69 6.64
C GLY A 444 23.16 -36.10 7.87
N VAL A 445 23.38 -37.33 8.30
CA VAL A 445 23.09 -37.82 9.64
C VAL A 445 24.37 -38.47 10.17
N PRO A 446 24.56 -38.61 11.48
CA PRO A 446 25.73 -39.32 11.99
C PRO A 446 25.89 -40.71 11.34
N GLY A 447 27.01 -40.93 10.64
CA GLY A 447 27.34 -42.17 9.94
C GLY A 447 26.82 -42.32 8.51
N ALA A 448 26.06 -41.35 7.97
CA ALA A 448 25.63 -41.37 6.57
C ALA A 448 25.47 -39.97 5.99
N SER A 449 25.68 -39.88 4.67
CA SER A 449 25.35 -38.65 3.91
C SER A 449 24.58 -39.00 2.63
N ALA A 450 23.69 -38.10 2.21
CA ALA A 450 22.88 -38.28 1.01
C ALA A 450 23.02 -37.09 0.07
N HIS A 451 23.02 -37.41 -1.24
CA HIS A 451 22.84 -36.42 -2.31
C HIS A 451 21.67 -36.83 -3.16
N MET A 452 20.69 -35.95 -3.27
CA MET A 452 19.42 -36.24 -3.90
C MET A 452 19.01 -35.14 -4.88
N TYR A 453 18.11 -35.48 -5.76
CA TYR A 453 17.38 -34.55 -6.64
C TYR A 453 15.96 -35.05 -6.81
N GLY A 454 15.04 -34.19 -7.18
CA GLY A 454 13.65 -34.62 -7.34
C GLY A 454 12.65 -33.48 -7.29
N THR A 455 11.42 -33.85 -7.12
CA THR A 455 10.29 -32.90 -7.14
C THR A 455 9.40 -33.07 -5.93
N TYR A 456 8.80 -31.94 -5.52
CA TYR A 456 7.71 -31.87 -4.58
C TYR A 456 6.58 -31.05 -5.21
N ASN A 457 5.42 -31.67 -5.40
CA ASN A 457 4.22 -30.96 -5.87
C ASN A 457 3.47 -30.42 -4.64
N ILE A 458 3.44 -29.08 -4.52
CA ILE A 458 2.84 -28.38 -3.37
C ILE A 458 1.31 -28.53 -3.38
N LEU A 459 0.69 -28.72 -4.55
CA LEU A 459 -0.77 -28.74 -4.70
C LEU A 459 -1.37 -30.08 -4.26
N ASN A 460 -0.67 -31.19 -4.49
CA ASN A 460 -1.15 -32.55 -4.18
C ASN A 460 -0.23 -33.34 -3.23
N HIS A 461 0.80 -32.67 -2.70
CA HIS A 461 1.76 -33.21 -1.73
C HIS A 461 2.56 -34.44 -2.19
N ARG A 462 2.64 -34.68 -3.50
CA ARG A 462 3.45 -35.77 -4.05
C ARG A 462 4.92 -35.44 -3.99
N ILE A 463 5.70 -36.43 -3.58
CA ILE A 463 7.16 -36.37 -3.55
C ILE A 463 7.74 -37.45 -4.50
N ASP A 464 8.84 -37.09 -5.16
CA ASP A 464 9.55 -37.97 -6.07
C ASP A 464 11.04 -37.54 -6.06
N PHE A 465 11.79 -38.16 -5.16
CA PHE A 465 13.22 -37.89 -4.97
C PHE A 465 14.05 -39.13 -5.28
N HIS A 466 15.13 -38.92 -6.00
CA HIS A 466 16.15 -39.93 -6.34
C HIS A 466 17.53 -39.44 -5.91
N GLY A 467 18.44 -40.38 -5.64
CA GLY A 467 19.78 -39.97 -5.28
C GLY A 467 20.69 -41.11 -4.85
N LYS A 468 21.76 -40.71 -4.18
CA LYS A 468 22.80 -41.62 -3.70
C LYS A 468 23.04 -41.36 -2.22
N MET A 469 23.05 -42.42 -1.44
CA MET A 469 23.42 -42.40 -0.02
C MET A 469 24.74 -43.09 0.18
N ARG A 470 25.64 -42.44 0.90
CA ARG A 470 26.94 -42.98 1.32
C ARG A 470 26.87 -43.33 2.80
N VAL A 471 27.30 -44.53 3.16
CA VAL A 471 27.35 -45.03 4.53
C VAL A 471 28.78 -45.20 4.96
N ASP A 472 29.18 -44.64 6.10
CA ASP A 472 30.58 -44.58 6.54
C ASP A 472 31.06 -45.83 7.27
N THR A 473 30.14 -46.71 7.71
CA THR A 473 30.48 -47.92 8.48
C THR A 473 30.05 -49.20 7.76
N LYS A 474 30.73 -50.32 8.05
CA LYS A 474 30.31 -51.66 7.59
C LYS A 474 28.96 -52.02 8.22
N ILE A 475 27.95 -52.32 7.42
CA ILE A 475 26.66 -52.77 7.91
C ILE A 475 26.80 -54.13 8.57
N SER A 476 26.65 -54.21 9.89
CA SER A 476 26.73 -55.46 10.66
C SER A 476 25.45 -56.29 10.48
N LYS A 477 25.57 -57.60 10.48
CA LYS A 477 24.51 -58.59 10.20
C LYS A 477 23.40 -58.71 11.26
N THR A 478 23.41 -57.92 12.31
CA THR A 478 22.56 -58.11 13.48
C THR A 478 21.75 -56.89 13.84
N THR A 479 20.77 -56.50 13.02
CA THR A 479 19.82 -55.45 13.46
C THR A 479 18.43 -55.64 12.84
N THR A 480 17.41 -55.65 13.65
CA THR A 480 15.99 -55.67 13.31
C THR A 480 15.47 -54.24 13.12
N GLY A 481 14.55 -54.00 12.21
CA GLY A 481 13.92 -52.69 11.95
C GLY A 481 13.91 -52.36 10.47
N VAL A 482 14.14 -51.11 10.10
CA VAL A 482 14.20 -50.62 8.71
C VAL A 482 15.19 -51.43 7.88
N LYS A 483 16.19 -52.06 8.52
CA LYS A 483 17.01 -53.10 7.92
C LYS A 483 16.25 -54.27 7.32
N ALA A 484 15.13 -54.71 7.88
CA ALA A 484 14.36 -55.79 7.31
C ALA A 484 13.71 -55.37 5.97
N LEU A 485 13.32 -54.11 5.84
CA LEU A 485 12.73 -53.58 4.60
C LEU A 485 13.80 -53.24 3.56
N LEU A 486 14.86 -52.54 3.97
CA LEU A 486 16.01 -52.24 3.10
C LEU A 486 16.84 -53.49 2.77
N LEU A 487 17.09 -54.37 3.76
CA LEU A 487 17.86 -55.60 3.54
C LEU A 487 17.11 -56.65 2.72
N LYS A 488 15.78 -56.76 2.80
CA LYS A 488 15.01 -57.64 1.93
C LYS A 488 15.12 -57.26 0.46
N ALA A 489 15.24 -55.94 0.16
CA ALA A 489 15.50 -55.43 -1.17
C ALA A 489 16.97 -55.38 -1.56
N MET A 490 17.91 -55.39 -0.59
CA MET A 490 19.33 -55.10 -0.74
C MET A 490 20.24 -56.30 -0.54
N ASP A 491 19.74 -57.47 -0.14
CA ASP A 491 20.55 -58.68 0.18
C ASP A 491 21.56 -59.08 -0.92
N PRO A 492 21.31 -58.93 -2.22
CA PRO A 492 22.29 -59.22 -3.27
C PRO A 492 23.48 -58.26 -3.32
N PHE A 493 23.25 -56.96 -2.89
CA PHE A 493 24.24 -55.89 -3.02
C PHE A 493 25.18 -55.78 -1.81
N PHE A 494 24.72 -56.15 -0.60
CA PHE A 494 25.52 -56.03 0.63
C PHE A 494 26.43 -57.18 0.98
N ARG A 495 26.49 -58.23 0.16
CA ARG A 495 27.36 -59.38 0.37
C ARG A 495 28.87 -59.10 0.18
N LYS A 496 29.22 -57.91 -0.37
CA LYS A 496 30.62 -57.47 -0.56
C LYS A 496 30.85 -56.08 0.05
N ASN A 497 30.74 -55.95 1.35
CA ASN A 497 30.85 -54.68 2.06
C ASN A 497 32.26 -54.11 2.04
N LYS A 498 32.41 -52.92 1.40
CA LYS A 498 33.56 -52.03 1.61
C LYS A 498 33.06 -50.76 2.35
N LYS A 499 33.92 -50.24 3.26
CA LYS A 499 33.68 -48.94 3.91
C LYS A 499 33.51 -47.85 2.85
N GLY A 500 32.43 -47.02 2.92
CA GLY A 500 32.16 -45.94 1.97
C GLY A 500 31.30 -46.37 0.76
N GLU A 501 30.52 -47.45 0.86
CA GLU A 501 29.66 -47.90 -0.24
C GLU A 501 28.52 -46.90 -0.51
N VAL A 502 28.31 -46.60 -1.80
CA VAL A 502 27.27 -45.68 -2.29
C VAL A 502 26.10 -46.50 -2.76
N VAL A 503 24.92 -46.23 -2.21
CA VAL A 503 23.67 -46.94 -2.50
C VAL A 503 22.69 -45.99 -3.20
N PRO A 504 22.15 -46.38 -4.37
CA PRO A 504 21.10 -45.60 -5.00
C PRO A 504 19.79 -45.76 -4.22
N VAL A 505 19.14 -44.60 -3.91
CA VAL A 505 17.93 -44.56 -3.10
C VAL A 505 16.88 -43.69 -3.77
N HIS A 506 15.60 -44.00 -3.51
CA HIS A 506 14.48 -43.12 -3.89
C HIS A 506 13.54 -42.91 -2.72
N ILE A 507 12.83 -41.75 -2.74
CA ILE A 507 11.73 -41.40 -1.82
C ILE A 507 10.57 -40.97 -2.68
N THR A 508 9.48 -41.75 -2.67
CA THR A 508 8.28 -41.50 -3.50
C THR A 508 7.02 -41.51 -2.65
N GLY A 509 5.86 -41.28 -3.25
CA GLY A 509 4.57 -41.26 -2.57
C GLY A 509 4.06 -39.87 -2.26
N THR A 510 3.49 -39.68 -1.10
CA THR A 510 3.05 -38.36 -0.62
C THR A 510 3.82 -37.98 0.65
N TYR A 511 3.82 -36.69 0.97
CA TYR A 511 4.41 -36.23 2.22
C TYR A 511 3.84 -36.97 3.46
N GLU A 512 2.56 -37.33 3.43
CA GLU A 512 1.90 -38.05 4.53
C GLU A 512 2.30 -39.52 4.61
N HIS A 513 2.59 -40.12 3.46
CA HIS A 513 2.96 -41.53 3.32
C HIS A 513 4.19 -41.69 2.42
N PRO A 514 5.37 -41.27 2.88
CA PRO A 514 6.60 -41.42 2.09
C PRO A 514 6.99 -42.87 2.01
N GLN A 515 7.43 -43.31 0.82
CA GLN A 515 7.94 -44.66 0.53
C GLN A 515 9.40 -44.55 0.23
N PHE A 516 10.21 -45.22 1.03
CA PHE A 516 11.67 -45.29 0.86
C PHE A 516 12.06 -46.59 0.20
N GLY A 517 12.97 -46.53 -0.77
CA GLY A 517 13.40 -47.73 -1.49
C GLY A 517 14.78 -47.59 -2.15
N LEU A 518 15.23 -48.70 -2.71
CA LEU A 518 16.43 -48.71 -3.58
C LEU A 518 16.00 -48.28 -4.98
N ASP A 519 16.75 -47.38 -5.56
CA ASP A 519 16.57 -47.02 -6.97
C ASP A 519 17.28 -48.03 -7.87
N LEU A 520 16.55 -49.06 -8.27
CA LEU A 520 17.06 -50.11 -9.17
C LEU A 520 16.89 -49.74 -10.65
N THR A 521 16.34 -48.58 -10.96
CA THR A 521 16.24 -48.05 -12.32
C THR A 521 17.62 -47.63 -12.80
N LYS A 522 18.09 -48.20 -13.92
CA LYS A 522 19.37 -47.77 -14.53
C LYS A 522 19.29 -46.27 -14.82
N PRO A 523 20.30 -45.49 -14.39
CA PRO A 523 20.33 -44.09 -14.79
C PRO A 523 20.39 -44.03 -16.32
N LYS A 524 19.48 -43.32 -16.95
CA LYS A 524 19.68 -42.83 -18.32
C LYS A 524 20.90 -41.92 -18.24
N GLU A 525 22.03 -42.37 -18.77
CA GLU A 525 23.18 -41.50 -19.00
C GLU A 525 22.67 -40.30 -19.82
N GLN A 526 22.73 -39.14 -19.21
CA GLN A 526 22.62 -37.92 -19.98
C GLN A 526 23.89 -37.80 -20.81
N GLU A 527 23.82 -38.22 -22.07
CA GLU A 527 24.83 -37.84 -23.07
C GLU A 527 24.90 -36.32 -23.12
N ASN A 528 25.99 -35.82 -22.57
CA ASN A 528 26.42 -34.45 -22.85
C ASN A 528 26.66 -34.30 -24.36
N LYS A 529 25.80 -33.53 -25.00
CA LYS A 529 26.11 -32.88 -26.27
C LYS A 529 26.01 -31.36 -26.08
#